data_d9c99a4c168ea1d8dc86b3172e294456
#
_entry.id   d9c99a4c168ea1d8dc86b3172e294456
#
_cell.length_a   1.000
_cell.length_b   1.000
_cell.length_c   1.000
_cell.angle_alpha   90.00
_cell.angle_beta   90.00
_cell.angle_gamma   90.00
#
_symmetry.space_group_name_H-M   'P 1'
#
loop_
_entity.id
_entity.type
_entity.pdbx_description
1 polymer ?
#
loop_
_entity_poly.entity_id
_entity_poly.type
_entity_poly.pdbx_seq_one_letter_code
_entity_poly.pdbx_strand_id
1 'polypeptide(L)'
;MICRRPAHKACGLLWEFVGGKVEAGESDAEALVRECREELDVEVNVGAAFMDVTHEYPEFTVHMTLYEASIREGEPKLLEHADIRWISPDEIPLYEFCPADRDILAEIRKRMGEK
;
A
#
# COMPACT_ATOMS: atom_id res chain seq x y z
N MET A 1 4.35 -2.98 6.05
CA MET A 1 5.22 -1.88 5.56
C MET A 1 4.37 -0.76 5.02
N ILE A 2 4.71 0.47 5.38
CA ILE A 2 4.07 1.68 4.85
C ILE A 2 5.12 2.58 4.21
N CYS A 3 4.69 3.39 3.25
CA CYS A 3 5.56 4.28 2.50
C CYS A 3 5.01 5.71 2.57
N ARG A 4 5.92 6.68 2.66
CA ARG A 4 5.55 8.10 2.69
C ARG A 4 5.66 8.70 1.30
N ARG A 5 4.58 9.33 0.83
CA ARG A 5 4.55 9.94 -0.50
C ARG A 5 5.48 11.14 -0.58
N PRO A 6 6.14 11.38 -1.73
CA PRO A 6 6.96 12.57 -1.92
C PRO A 6 6.14 13.85 -1.80
N ALA A 7 6.76 14.92 -1.32
CA ALA A 7 6.07 16.19 -1.09
C ALA A 7 5.40 16.78 -2.34
N HIS A 8 5.95 16.52 -3.53
CA HIS A 8 5.46 17.09 -4.79
C HIS A 8 4.26 16.36 -5.40
N LYS A 9 3.87 15.20 -4.87
CA LYS A 9 2.72 14.44 -5.38
C LYS A 9 1.45 14.76 -4.58
N ALA A 10 0.30 14.40 -5.17
CA ALA A 10 -0.98 14.48 -4.46
C ALA A 10 -0.87 13.70 -3.15
N CYS A 11 -1.46 14.22 -2.08
CA CYS A 11 -1.33 13.66 -0.72
C CYS A 11 0.13 13.60 -0.27
N GLY A 12 0.95 14.58 -0.68
CA GLY A 12 2.37 14.63 -0.36
C GLY A 12 2.62 14.55 1.13
N LEU A 13 3.67 13.80 1.51
CA LEU A 13 4.09 13.52 2.88
C LEU A 13 3.10 12.73 3.73
N LEU A 14 1.98 12.26 3.15
CA LEU A 14 1.10 11.30 3.80
C LEU A 14 1.59 9.88 3.52
N TRP A 15 1.18 8.96 4.37
CA TRP A 15 1.59 7.56 4.28
C TRP A 15 0.60 6.76 3.44
N GLU A 16 1.08 5.68 2.83
CA GLU A 16 0.28 4.80 1.99
C GLU A 16 0.87 3.39 1.99
N PHE A 17 0.08 2.42 1.49
CA PHE A 17 0.61 1.12 1.14
C PHE A 17 1.21 1.20 -0.27
N VAL A 18 2.25 0.41 -0.52
CA VAL A 18 2.87 0.38 -1.84
C VAL A 18 1.92 -0.29 -2.84
N GLY A 19 1.87 0.25 -4.03
CA GLY A 19 1.05 -0.27 -5.11
C GLY A 19 0.77 0.78 -6.16
N GLY A 20 0.00 0.42 -7.16
CA GLY A 20 -0.36 1.32 -8.24
C GLY A 20 -1.43 0.71 -9.12
N LYS A 21 -1.61 1.29 -10.29
CA LYS A 21 -2.63 0.85 -11.24
C LYS A 21 -2.24 -0.46 -11.92
N VAL A 22 -3.22 -1.33 -12.08
CA VAL A 22 -3.07 -2.54 -12.90
C VAL A 22 -3.06 -2.12 -14.36
N GLU A 23 -2.03 -2.52 -15.09
CA GLU A 23 -1.91 -2.23 -16.51
C GLU A 23 -2.59 -3.32 -17.35
N ALA A 24 -2.86 -3.00 -18.61
CA ALA A 24 -3.49 -3.96 -19.52
C ALA A 24 -2.65 -5.24 -19.63
N GLY A 25 -3.31 -6.38 -19.50
CA GLY A 25 -2.65 -7.69 -19.60
C GLY A 25 -2.02 -8.18 -18.32
N GLU A 26 -2.06 -7.40 -17.22
CA GLU A 26 -1.53 -7.84 -15.93
C GLU A 26 -2.67 -8.21 -14.97
N SER A 27 -2.39 -9.17 -14.09
CA SER A 27 -3.26 -9.43 -12.95
C SER A 27 -2.93 -8.44 -11.83
N ASP A 28 -3.78 -8.36 -10.80
CA ASP A 28 -3.54 -7.52 -9.62
C ASP A 28 -2.22 -7.90 -8.94
N ALA A 29 -1.95 -9.20 -8.80
CA ALA A 29 -0.73 -9.70 -8.19
C ALA A 29 0.52 -9.33 -9.01
N GLU A 30 0.42 -9.44 -10.33
CA GLU A 30 1.51 -9.05 -11.24
C GLU A 30 1.80 -7.56 -11.16
N ALA A 31 0.74 -6.74 -11.07
CA ALA A 31 0.87 -5.31 -10.89
C ALA A 31 1.61 -4.97 -9.61
N LEU A 32 1.28 -5.64 -8.50
CA LEU A 32 1.95 -5.43 -7.22
C LEU A 32 3.42 -5.80 -7.27
N VAL A 33 3.77 -6.92 -7.90
CA VAL A 33 5.17 -7.33 -8.08
C VAL A 33 5.95 -6.28 -8.88
N ARG A 34 5.35 -5.79 -9.97
CA ARG A 34 5.96 -4.76 -10.81
C ARG A 34 6.16 -3.45 -10.03
N GLU A 35 5.14 -2.98 -9.32
CA GLU A 35 5.20 -1.75 -8.55
C GLU A 35 6.25 -1.82 -7.43
N CYS A 36 6.36 -2.94 -6.75
CA CYS A 36 7.37 -3.13 -5.72
C CYS A 36 8.79 -3.09 -6.32
N ARG A 37 8.96 -3.65 -7.50
CA ARG A 37 10.24 -3.62 -8.19
C ARG A 37 10.60 -2.20 -8.62
N GLU A 38 9.64 -1.47 -9.19
CA GLU A 38 9.85 -0.10 -9.68
C GLU A 38 10.08 0.90 -8.54
N GLU A 39 9.32 0.78 -7.48
CA GLU A 39 9.33 1.77 -6.40
C GLU A 39 10.31 1.47 -5.27
N LEU A 40 10.60 0.19 -5.02
CA LEU A 40 11.41 -0.24 -3.87
C LEU A 40 12.61 -1.09 -4.24
N ASP A 41 12.73 -1.50 -5.49
CA ASP A 41 13.79 -2.41 -5.96
C ASP A 41 13.83 -3.72 -5.17
N VAL A 42 12.67 -4.30 -4.91
CA VAL A 42 12.54 -5.59 -4.24
C VAL A 42 11.69 -6.57 -5.04
N GLU A 43 11.97 -7.86 -4.89
CA GLU A 43 11.12 -8.93 -5.39
C GLU A 43 10.24 -9.42 -4.26
N VAL A 44 8.95 -9.50 -4.50
CA VAL A 44 7.99 -9.93 -3.48
C VAL A 44 7.25 -11.20 -3.91
N ASN A 45 6.87 -11.99 -2.91
CA ASN A 45 5.92 -13.08 -3.09
C ASN A 45 4.57 -12.57 -2.65
N VAL A 46 3.60 -12.58 -3.57
CA VAL A 46 2.23 -12.14 -3.28
C VAL A 46 1.42 -13.35 -2.83
N GLY A 47 0.85 -13.26 -1.65
CA GLY A 47 0.02 -14.31 -1.08
C GLY A 47 -1.46 -14.08 -1.34
N ALA A 48 -2.29 -14.42 -0.35
CA ALA A 48 -3.73 -14.31 -0.46
C ALA A 48 -4.20 -12.86 -0.43
N ALA A 49 -5.32 -12.58 -1.10
CA ALA A 49 -5.99 -11.29 -0.98
C ALA A 49 -6.50 -11.13 0.45
N PHE A 50 -6.17 -10.02 1.07
CA PHE A 50 -6.55 -9.71 2.45
C PHE A 50 -7.92 -9.04 2.50
N MET A 51 -8.13 -8.05 1.64
CA MET A 51 -9.41 -7.33 1.54
C MET A 51 -9.50 -6.49 0.29
N ASP A 52 -10.73 -6.18 -0.11
CA ASP A 52 -11.04 -5.24 -1.19
C ASP A 52 -11.68 -3.99 -0.60
N VAL A 53 -11.29 -2.83 -1.10
CA VAL A 53 -11.85 -1.54 -0.68
C VAL A 53 -12.17 -0.70 -1.91
N THR A 54 -13.33 -0.06 -1.91
CA THR A 54 -13.71 0.91 -2.93
C THR A 54 -13.86 2.27 -2.26
N HIS A 55 -13.13 3.26 -2.74
CA HIS A 55 -13.21 4.63 -2.24
C HIS A 55 -13.68 5.56 -3.35
N GLU A 56 -14.74 6.31 -3.10
CA GLU A 56 -15.33 7.24 -4.06
C GLU A 56 -14.83 8.66 -3.80
N TYR A 57 -14.16 9.22 -4.82
CA TYR A 57 -13.84 10.64 -4.87
C TYR A 57 -14.87 11.35 -5.74
N PRO A 58 -15.00 12.69 -5.66
CA PRO A 58 -15.97 13.41 -6.50
C PRO A 58 -15.79 13.19 -8.01
N GLU A 59 -14.55 13.01 -8.46
CA GLU A 59 -14.24 12.91 -9.90
C GLU A 59 -14.02 11.46 -10.38
N PHE A 60 -13.78 10.53 -9.46
CA PHE A 60 -13.48 9.14 -9.84
C PHE A 60 -13.63 8.20 -8.65
N THR A 61 -13.67 6.90 -8.93
CA THR A 61 -13.74 5.85 -7.91
C THR A 61 -12.47 5.01 -7.98
N VAL A 62 -11.87 4.74 -6.82
CA VAL A 62 -10.70 3.88 -6.69
C VAL A 62 -11.12 2.55 -6.08
N HIS A 63 -10.80 1.46 -6.77
CA HIS A 63 -10.95 0.11 -6.23
C HIS A 63 -9.57 -0.45 -5.94
N MET A 64 -9.35 -0.88 -4.70
CA MET A 64 -8.06 -1.43 -4.27
C MET A 64 -8.22 -2.81 -3.67
N THR A 65 -7.29 -3.70 -4.02
CA THR A 65 -7.18 -5.00 -3.39
C THR A 65 -5.88 -5.03 -2.59
N LEU A 66 -5.98 -5.33 -1.31
CA LEU A 66 -4.83 -5.46 -0.43
C LEU A 66 -4.43 -6.93 -0.34
N TYR A 67 -3.17 -7.21 -0.58
CA TYR A 67 -2.63 -8.58 -0.53
C TYR A 67 -1.65 -8.75 0.61
N GLU A 68 -1.63 -9.94 1.18
CA GLU A 68 -0.53 -10.36 2.03
C GLU A 68 0.66 -10.64 1.13
N ALA A 69 1.83 -10.14 1.51
CA ALA A 69 3.04 -10.32 0.72
C ALA A 69 4.26 -10.40 1.62
N SER A 70 5.32 -11.02 1.10
CA SER A 70 6.61 -11.06 1.77
C SER A 70 7.71 -10.70 0.78
N ILE A 71 8.81 -10.16 1.28
CA ILE A 71 9.97 -9.87 0.44
C ILE A 71 10.74 -11.16 0.22
N ARG A 72 10.87 -11.53 -1.05
CA ARG A 72 11.63 -12.71 -1.46
C ARG A 72 13.11 -12.39 -1.62
N GLU A 73 13.42 -11.20 -2.12
CA GLU A 73 14.78 -10.79 -2.42
C GLU A 73 14.92 -9.28 -2.38
N GLY A 74 16.03 -8.81 -1.85
CA GLY A 74 16.38 -7.39 -1.80
C GLY A 74 15.94 -6.70 -0.51
N GLU A 75 16.39 -5.46 -0.35
CA GLU A 75 15.98 -4.57 0.73
C GLU A 75 15.29 -3.35 0.13
N PRO A 76 14.15 -2.90 0.70
CA PRO A 76 13.44 -1.75 0.16
C PRO A 76 14.31 -0.49 0.07
N LYS A 77 14.27 0.17 -1.09
CA LYS A 77 15.02 1.39 -1.36
C LYS A 77 14.08 2.55 -1.62
N LEU A 78 14.52 3.75 -1.30
CA LEU A 78 13.76 4.97 -1.53
C LEU A 78 13.94 5.48 -2.98
N LEU A 79 13.32 4.80 -3.93
CA LEU A 79 13.37 5.17 -5.36
C LEU A 79 12.29 6.22 -5.69
N GLU A 80 11.10 6.10 -5.09
CA GLU A 80 9.95 6.95 -5.37
C GLU A 80 9.38 7.62 -4.11
N HIS A 81 9.55 7.00 -2.94
CA HIS A 81 8.97 7.45 -1.69
C HIS A 81 9.93 8.30 -0.86
N ALA A 82 9.38 9.15 0.00
CA ALA A 82 10.16 9.97 0.92
C ALA A 82 10.68 9.18 2.12
N ASP A 83 9.96 8.14 2.53
CA ASP A 83 10.34 7.29 3.66
C ASP A 83 9.63 5.94 3.59
N ILE A 84 10.15 4.96 4.30
CA ILE A 84 9.60 3.61 4.42
C ILE A 84 9.65 3.24 5.91
N ARG A 85 8.56 2.65 6.42
CA ARG A 85 8.50 2.19 7.81
C ARG A 85 7.88 0.80 7.90
N TRP A 86 8.41 -0.02 8.80
CA TRP A 86 7.78 -1.27 9.20
C TRP A 86 7.05 -0.99 10.50
N ILE A 87 5.73 -1.18 10.49
CA ILE A 87 4.90 -0.91 11.67
C ILE A 87 3.98 -2.09 11.98
N SER A 88 3.55 -2.17 13.24
CA SER A 88 2.48 -3.06 13.66
C SER A 88 1.14 -2.32 13.58
N PRO A 89 0.00 -3.03 13.58
CA PRO A 89 -1.31 -2.37 13.56
C PRO A 89 -1.53 -1.36 14.70
N ASP A 90 -0.91 -1.57 15.85
CA ASP A 90 -1.02 -0.68 17.01
C ASP A 90 -0.39 0.69 16.75
N GLU A 91 0.54 0.76 15.82
CA GLU A 91 1.25 1.99 15.49
C GLU A 91 0.54 2.83 14.42
N ILE A 92 -0.51 2.31 13.80
CA ILE A 92 -1.26 3.01 12.74
C ILE A 92 -1.67 4.42 13.15
N PRO A 93 -2.21 4.67 14.37
CA PRO A 93 -2.61 6.02 14.77
C PRO A 93 -1.49 7.05 14.84
N LEU A 94 -0.23 6.61 14.81
CA LEU A 94 0.93 7.51 14.86
C LEU A 94 1.26 8.15 13.50
N TYR A 95 0.60 7.71 12.43
CA TYR A 95 0.89 8.13 11.06
C TYR A 95 -0.35 8.70 10.38
N GLU A 96 -0.15 9.73 9.54
CA GLU A 96 -1.23 10.28 8.72
C GLU A 96 -1.23 9.61 7.35
N PHE A 97 -2.32 8.99 6.99
CA PHE A 97 -2.46 8.24 5.74
C PHE A 97 -3.30 9.00 4.72
N CYS A 98 -3.11 8.65 3.44
CA CYS A 98 -3.94 9.14 2.35
C CYS A 98 -5.40 8.73 2.58
N PRO A 99 -6.38 9.59 2.20
CA PRO A 99 -7.80 9.29 2.45
C PRO A 99 -8.26 7.92 1.94
N ALA A 100 -7.80 7.50 0.78
CA ALA A 100 -8.18 6.19 0.21
C ALA A 100 -7.74 5.01 1.07
N ASP A 101 -6.68 5.17 1.87
CA ASP A 101 -6.16 4.10 2.72
C ASP A 101 -6.84 4.04 4.08
N ARG A 102 -7.59 5.07 4.47
CA ARG A 102 -8.25 5.12 5.79
C ARG A 102 -9.24 3.99 6.01
N ASP A 103 -10.00 3.62 4.99
CA ASP A 103 -10.96 2.52 5.08
C ASP A 103 -10.24 1.20 5.27
N ILE A 104 -9.11 1.02 4.59
CA ILE A 104 -8.25 -0.16 4.76
C ILE A 104 -7.74 -0.23 6.19
N LEU A 105 -7.26 0.89 6.73
CA LEU A 105 -6.73 0.95 8.08
C LEU A 105 -7.77 0.62 9.14
N ALA A 106 -8.99 1.14 8.98
CA ALA A 106 -10.09 0.85 9.88
C ALA A 106 -10.39 -0.65 9.91
N GLU A 107 -10.41 -1.30 8.75
CA GLU A 107 -10.65 -2.72 8.65
C GLU A 107 -9.49 -3.56 9.20
N ILE A 108 -8.26 -3.15 8.97
CA ILE A 108 -7.08 -3.82 9.55
C ILE A 108 -7.15 -3.79 11.07
N ARG A 109 -7.42 -2.63 11.65
CA ARG A 109 -7.53 -2.47 13.11
C ARG A 109 -8.64 -3.35 13.68
N LYS A 110 -9.77 -3.40 12.97
CA LYS A 110 -10.91 -4.22 13.37
C LYS A 110 -10.54 -5.71 13.38
N ARG A 111 -9.90 -6.19 12.31
CA ARG A 111 -9.52 -7.60 12.18
C ARG A 111 -8.41 -8.01 13.13
N MET A 112 -7.44 -7.13 13.36
CA MET A 112 -6.27 -7.42 14.19
C MET A 112 -6.50 -7.10 15.66
N GLY A 113 -7.44 -6.22 15.97
CA GLY A 113 -7.78 -5.82 17.34
C GLY A 113 -8.85 -6.64 18.01
N GLU A 114 -9.61 -7.43 17.28
CA GLU A 114 -10.69 -8.27 17.76
C GLU A 114 -10.16 -9.65 18.16
N LYS A 115 -9.67 -9.75 19.34
CA LYS A 115 -9.25 -11.06 19.86
C LYS A 115 -9.83 -11.30 21.21
#